data_3fc8c9a8c125d361b76682790890da78
#
_entry.id   3fc8c9a8c125d361b76682790890da78
#
_cell.length_a   1.000
_cell.length_b   1.000
_cell.length_c   1.000
_cell.angle_alpha   90.00
_cell.angle_beta   90.00
_cell.angle_gamma   90.00
#
_symmetry.space_group_name_H-M   'P 1'
#
loop_
_entity.id
_entity.type
_entity.pdbx_description
1 polymer ?
#
loop_
_entity_poly.entity_id
_entity_poly.type
_entity_poly.pdbx_seq_one_letter_code
_entity_poly.pdbx_strand_id
1 'polypeptide(L)'
;MPAKAPPLYPSQSRLLGALGQRLRQARLRRRFTVTQVAERASVSRPTLNKVEQGDASVTMGTYLRVLAVLGLEKDLDLLAADDPVGRRLQDAELGVPRRAPKRKKGPEPVNEVSPASSASSASSKPAAPAMPAEGGAAS
;
A
#
# COMPACT_ATOMS: atom_id res chain seq x y z
N MET A 1 26.17 -30.73 -2.54
CA MET A 1 26.40 -29.34 -2.96
C MET A 1 25.09 -28.67 -3.20
N PRO A 2 24.84 -27.56 -2.53
CA PRO A 2 23.59 -26.86 -2.80
C PRO A 2 23.66 -26.35 -4.22
N ALA A 3 22.61 -26.54 -4.94
CA ALA A 3 22.53 -26.08 -6.30
C ALA A 3 22.61 -24.56 -6.28
N LYS A 4 23.42 -24.02 -7.14
CA LYS A 4 23.52 -22.59 -7.27
C LYS A 4 22.19 -22.10 -7.81
N ALA A 5 21.62 -21.12 -7.13
CA ALA A 5 20.36 -20.55 -7.60
C ALA A 5 20.57 -19.99 -9.01
N PRO A 6 19.58 -20.11 -9.86
CA PRO A 6 19.69 -19.56 -11.20
C PRO A 6 19.83 -18.02 -11.12
N PRO A 7 20.53 -17.44 -12.06
CA PRO A 7 20.72 -15.98 -12.04
C PRO A 7 19.41 -15.28 -12.34
N LEU A 8 19.27 -14.08 -11.80
CA LEU A 8 18.12 -13.25 -12.08
C LEU A 8 18.25 -12.66 -13.48
N TYR A 9 17.11 -12.38 -14.06
CA TYR A 9 17.10 -11.59 -15.31
C TYR A 9 17.59 -10.17 -15.03
N PRO A 10 18.15 -9.50 -16.02
CA PRO A 10 18.68 -8.14 -15.81
C PRO A 10 17.67 -7.16 -15.22
N SER A 11 16.41 -7.27 -15.60
CA SER A 11 15.36 -6.39 -15.04
C SER A 11 15.16 -6.65 -13.57
N GLN A 12 15.16 -7.91 -13.16
CA GLN A 12 15.00 -8.30 -11.77
C GLN A 12 16.20 -7.86 -10.94
N SER A 13 17.39 -8.03 -11.49
CA SER A 13 18.62 -7.60 -10.81
C SER A 13 18.62 -6.09 -10.58
N ARG A 14 18.11 -5.33 -11.53
CA ARG A 14 18.04 -3.88 -11.38
C ARG A 14 17.07 -3.49 -10.28
N LEU A 15 15.92 -4.15 -10.20
CA LEU A 15 14.95 -3.86 -9.16
C LEU A 15 15.51 -4.16 -7.78
N LEU A 16 16.17 -5.29 -7.65
CA LEU A 16 16.74 -5.68 -6.38
C LEU A 16 17.92 -4.78 -6.01
N GLY A 17 18.75 -4.43 -6.98
CA GLY A 17 19.84 -3.49 -6.77
C GLY A 17 19.33 -2.11 -6.33
N ALA A 18 18.24 -1.67 -6.94
CA ALA A 18 17.62 -0.39 -6.56
C ALA A 18 17.09 -0.44 -5.13
N LEU A 19 16.53 -1.58 -4.73
CA LEU A 19 16.11 -1.77 -3.35
C LEU A 19 17.29 -1.67 -2.39
N GLY A 20 18.38 -2.38 -2.72
CA GLY A 20 19.59 -2.33 -1.91
C GLY A 20 20.12 -0.91 -1.74
N GLN A 21 20.12 -0.14 -2.81
CA GLN A 21 20.56 1.26 -2.76
C GLN A 21 19.65 2.10 -1.86
N ARG A 22 18.35 1.88 -1.93
CA ARG A 22 17.41 2.59 -1.04
C ARG A 22 17.65 2.24 0.43
N LEU A 23 17.96 0.98 0.72
CA LEU A 23 18.27 0.56 2.08
C LEU A 23 19.55 1.21 2.57
N ARG A 24 20.56 1.26 1.71
CA ARG A 24 21.81 1.92 2.04
C ARG A 24 21.58 3.41 2.32
N GLN A 25 20.81 4.08 1.48
CA GLN A 25 20.48 5.48 1.67
C GLN A 25 19.72 5.69 2.97
N ALA A 26 18.78 4.81 3.28
CA ALA A 26 18.01 4.89 4.50
C ALA A 26 18.92 4.76 5.74
N ARG A 27 19.89 3.87 5.68
CA ARG A 27 20.87 3.71 6.75
C ARG A 27 21.70 4.99 6.92
N LEU A 28 22.19 5.51 5.81
CA LEU A 28 23.04 6.71 5.85
C LEU A 28 22.28 7.93 6.39
N ARG A 29 21.02 8.06 5.99
CA ARG A 29 20.19 9.15 6.52
C ARG A 29 20.03 9.09 8.03
N ARG A 30 20.04 7.89 8.59
CA ARG A 30 19.93 7.68 10.03
C ARG A 30 21.28 7.68 10.71
N ARG A 31 22.34 7.89 9.93
CA ARG A 31 23.72 7.89 10.44
C ARG A 31 24.08 6.61 11.15
N PHE A 32 23.51 5.51 10.72
CA PHE A 32 23.88 4.20 11.26
C PHE A 32 25.08 3.63 10.52
N THR A 33 26.00 3.05 11.28
CA THR A 33 27.13 2.34 10.67
C THR A 33 26.69 0.96 10.23
N VAL A 34 27.48 0.38 9.35
CA VAL A 34 27.25 -1.00 8.90
C VAL A 34 27.21 -1.93 10.11
N THR A 35 28.13 -1.74 11.05
CA THR A 35 28.21 -2.58 12.24
C THR A 35 26.92 -2.48 13.08
N GLN A 36 26.42 -1.26 13.28
CA GLN A 36 25.20 -1.06 14.09
C GLN A 36 24.01 -1.76 13.48
N VAL A 37 23.81 -1.63 12.17
CA VAL A 37 22.67 -2.26 11.51
C VAL A 37 22.84 -3.77 11.49
N ALA A 38 24.02 -4.24 11.21
CA ALA A 38 24.30 -5.69 11.16
C ALA A 38 24.00 -6.32 12.52
N GLU A 39 24.45 -5.70 13.59
CA GLU A 39 24.20 -6.21 14.93
C GLU A 39 22.71 -6.22 15.27
N ARG A 40 22.02 -5.12 14.99
CA ARG A 40 20.59 -5.03 15.27
C ARG A 40 19.76 -5.98 14.44
N ALA A 41 20.18 -6.22 13.21
CA ALA A 41 19.48 -7.14 12.32
C ALA A 41 19.92 -8.59 12.55
N SER A 42 20.88 -8.81 13.42
CA SER A 42 21.45 -10.15 13.69
C SER A 42 21.98 -10.79 12.41
N VAL A 43 22.72 -10.01 11.65
CA VAL A 43 23.37 -10.51 10.42
C VAL A 43 24.84 -10.10 10.47
N SER A 44 25.63 -10.75 9.65
CA SER A 44 27.05 -10.38 9.54
C SER A 44 27.20 -9.13 8.68
N ARG A 45 28.31 -8.43 8.85
CA ARG A 45 28.60 -7.27 8.00
C ARG A 45 28.63 -7.62 6.51
N PRO A 46 29.29 -8.72 6.11
CA PRO A 46 29.23 -9.11 4.70
C PRO A 46 27.83 -9.36 4.20
N THR A 47 26.95 -9.92 5.04
CA THR A 47 25.57 -10.14 4.67
C THR A 47 24.84 -8.80 4.47
N LEU A 48 25.06 -7.85 5.36
CA LEU A 48 24.46 -6.53 5.20
C LEU A 48 24.97 -5.86 3.93
N ASN A 49 26.24 -5.97 3.62
CA ASN A 49 26.79 -5.43 2.38
C ASN A 49 26.11 -6.04 1.16
N LYS A 50 25.83 -7.34 1.20
CA LYS A 50 25.10 -8.00 0.13
C LYS A 50 23.69 -7.47 0.00
N VAL A 51 23.02 -7.22 1.12
CA VAL A 51 21.68 -6.64 1.12
C VAL A 51 21.71 -5.27 0.45
N GLU A 52 22.68 -4.44 0.79
CA GLU A 52 22.80 -3.11 0.21
C GLU A 52 23.22 -3.13 -1.26
N GLN A 53 23.78 -4.21 -1.71
CA GLN A 53 24.10 -4.40 -3.12
C GLN A 53 22.94 -5.02 -3.89
N GLY A 54 21.89 -5.46 -3.20
CA GLY A 54 20.77 -6.12 -3.83
C GLY A 54 21.11 -7.52 -4.30
N ASP A 55 21.84 -8.26 -3.49
CA ASP A 55 22.25 -9.60 -3.85
C ASP A 55 21.07 -10.58 -3.71
N ALA A 56 20.84 -11.34 -4.77
CA ALA A 56 19.74 -12.29 -4.81
C ALA A 56 19.97 -13.53 -3.94
N SER A 57 21.18 -13.76 -3.52
CA SER A 57 21.47 -14.93 -2.68
C SER A 57 21.04 -14.72 -1.24
N VAL A 58 20.69 -13.51 -0.86
CA VAL A 58 20.23 -13.20 0.48
C VAL A 58 18.74 -13.49 0.57
N THR A 59 18.34 -14.10 1.67
CA THR A 59 16.92 -14.46 1.84
C THR A 59 16.05 -13.21 2.08
N MET A 60 14.79 -13.32 1.72
CA MET A 60 13.83 -12.27 1.98
C MET A 60 13.74 -11.95 3.48
N GLY A 61 13.86 -12.99 4.33
CA GLY A 61 13.85 -12.79 5.77
C GLY A 61 14.97 -11.88 6.24
N THR A 62 16.14 -12.00 5.62
CA THR A 62 17.26 -11.13 5.95
C THR A 62 16.99 -9.70 5.53
N TYR A 63 16.43 -9.52 4.33
CA TYR A 63 16.00 -8.18 3.90
C TYR A 63 15.00 -7.59 4.87
N LEU A 64 14.05 -8.39 5.34
CA LEU A 64 13.03 -7.93 6.27
C LEU A 64 13.66 -7.49 7.60
N ARG A 65 14.64 -8.21 8.10
CA ARG A 65 15.33 -7.82 9.33
C ARG A 65 16.01 -6.46 9.19
N VAL A 66 16.63 -6.24 8.05
CA VAL A 66 17.27 -4.94 7.78
C VAL A 66 16.23 -3.84 7.67
N LEU A 67 15.13 -4.11 6.98
CA LEU A 67 14.02 -3.16 6.89
C LEU A 67 13.49 -2.81 8.27
N ALA A 68 13.35 -3.81 9.14
CA ALA A 68 12.86 -3.59 10.51
C ALA A 68 13.79 -2.69 11.31
N VAL A 69 15.10 -2.88 11.17
CA VAL A 69 16.06 -2.01 11.87
C VAL A 69 15.95 -0.57 11.38
N LEU A 70 15.61 -0.39 10.12
CA LEU A 70 15.44 0.94 9.53
C LEU A 70 14.03 1.50 9.74
N GLY A 71 13.13 0.71 10.32
CA GLY A 71 11.76 1.15 10.54
C GLY A 71 10.92 1.13 9.27
N LEU A 72 11.31 0.35 8.27
CA LEU A 72 10.66 0.28 6.97
C LEU A 72 9.98 -1.06 6.72
N GLU A 73 9.81 -1.86 7.76
CA GLU A 73 9.25 -3.22 7.60
C GLU A 73 7.82 -3.19 7.04
N LYS A 74 7.11 -2.12 7.26
CA LYS A 74 5.74 -2.01 6.77
C LYS A 74 5.65 -1.85 5.25
N ASP A 75 6.75 -1.50 4.63
CA ASP A 75 6.77 -1.43 3.17
C ASP A 75 6.48 -2.79 2.56
N LEU A 76 6.71 -3.85 3.32
CA LEU A 76 6.40 -5.19 2.86
C LEU A 76 4.90 -5.40 2.66
N ASP A 77 4.08 -4.68 3.41
CA ASP A 77 2.61 -4.74 3.25
C ASP A 77 2.18 -4.24 1.87
N LEU A 78 3.00 -3.40 1.26
CA LEU A 78 2.71 -2.84 -0.04
C LEU A 78 3.19 -3.73 -1.18
N LEU A 79 4.02 -4.72 -0.87
CA LEU A 79 4.54 -5.61 -1.89
C LEU A 79 3.42 -6.48 -2.41
N ALA A 80 3.21 -6.45 -3.71
CA ALA A 80 2.16 -7.22 -4.37
C ALA A 80 0.74 -6.89 -3.86
N ALA A 81 0.59 -5.77 -3.18
CA ALA A 81 -0.72 -5.38 -2.66
C ALA A 81 -1.66 -4.92 -3.77
N ASP A 82 -1.10 -4.35 -4.83
CA ASP A 82 -1.90 -3.90 -5.95
C ASP A 82 -1.66 -4.81 -7.14
N ASP A 83 -2.61 -5.66 -7.42
CA ASP A 83 -2.54 -6.61 -8.52
C ASP A 83 -3.69 -6.36 -9.48
N PRO A 84 -3.54 -5.38 -10.35
CA PRO A 84 -4.61 -5.04 -11.29
C PRO A 84 -4.88 -6.15 -12.32
N VAL A 85 -3.84 -6.89 -12.69
CA VAL A 85 -4.00 -7.98 -13.64
C VAL A 85 -4.78 -9.12 -13.00
N GLY A 86 -4.40 -9.50 -11.78
CA GLY A 86 -5.11 -10.55 -11.05
C GLY A 86 -6.56 -10.22 -10.83
N ARG A 87 -6.84 -8.95 -10.50
CA ARG A 87 -8.23 -8.53 -10.32
C ARG A 87 -9.01 -8.63 -11.62
N ARG A 88 -8.43 -8.24 -12.74
CA ARG A 88 -9.10 -8.37 -14.03
C ARG A 88 -9.35 -9.83 -14.41
N LEU A 89 -8.40 -10.68 -14.11
CA LEU A 89 -8.56 -12.11 -14.36
C LEU A 89 -9.66 -12.70 -13.51
N GLN A 90 -9.68 -12.32 -12.25
CA GLN A 90 -10.72 -12.77 -11.33
C GLN A 90 -12.10 -12.27 -11.77
N ASP A 91 -12.18 -11.02 -12.17
CA ASP A 91 -13.43 -10.45 -12.67
C ASP A 91 -13.88 -11.16 -13.94
N ALA A 92 -12.96 -11.55 -14.79
CA ALA A 92 -13.28 -12.28 -16.00
C ALA A 92 -13.78 -13.70 -15.71
N GLU A 93 -13.23 -14.33 -14.67
CA GLU A 93 -13.67 -15.66 -14.26
C GLU A 93 -14.98 -15.64 -13.51
N LEU A 94 -15.15 -14.70 -12.64
CA LEU A 94 -16.41 -14.49 -11.96
C LEU A 94 -17.50 -14.04 -12.92
N GLY A 95 -17.00 -13.64 -14.06
CA GLY A 95 -17.75 -13.54 -15.22
C GLY A 95 -19.05 -12.85 -15.20
N VAL A 96 -19.19 -12.06 -16.08
CA VAL A 96 -20.47 -11.66 -16.55
C VAL A 96 -21.21 -12.93 -16.81
N PRO A 97 -22.30 -13.19 -16.14
CA PRO A 97 -23.09 -14.35 -16.44
C PRO A 97 -23.37 -14.29 -17.91
N ARG A 98 -23.08 -15.35 -18.57
CA ARG A 98 -23.28 -15.46 -19.98
C ARG A 98 -24.66 -15.12 -20.39
N ARG A 99 -25.58 -15.14 -19.48
CA ARG A 99 -26.93 -14.77 -19.74
C ARG A 99 -27.37 -14.03 -18.54
N ALA A 100 -27.86 -12.87 -18.79
CA ALA A 100 -28.60 -12.20 -17.77
C ALA A 100 -29.69 -13.17 -17.39
N PRO A 101 -29.93 -13.36 -16.13
CA PRO A 101 -31.03 -14.22 -15.73
C PRO A 101 -32.26 -13.64 -16.36
N LYS A 102 -32.95 -14.48 -17.06
CA LYS A 102 -34.15 -14.07 -17.64
C LYS A 102 -34.98 -13.49 -16.54
N ARG A 103 -35.27 -12.25 -16.69
CA ARG A 103 -36.14 -11.65 -15.78
C ARG A 103 -37.39 -12.42 -15.82
N LYS A 104 -37.76 -12.96 -14.73
CA LYS A 104 -39.00 -13.55 -14.67
C LYS A 104 -39.93 -12.44 -14.84
N LYS A 105 -40.81 -12.59 -15.81
CA LYS A 105 -41.75 -11.63 -15.99
C LYS A 105 -42.57 -11.58 -14.83
N GLY A 106 -42.28 -10.97 -13.92
CA GLY A 106 -43.14 -10.74 -12.82
C GLY A 106 -43.53 -9.35 -12.92
N PRO A 107 -44.39 -9.00 -12.16
CA PRO A 107 -44.86 -7.68 -12.16
C PRO A 107 -43.69 -6.85 -11.79
N GLU A 108 -43.65 -5.89 -12.45
CA GLU A 108 -42.64 -5.11 -12.32
C GLU A 108 -42.69 -4.40 -11.18
N PRO A 109 -41.89 -4.31 -10.54
CA PRO A 109 -41.88 -3.62 -9.38
C PRO A 109 -41.86 -2.26 -9.74
N VAL A 110 -42.65 -1.80 -9.47
CA VAL A 110 -42.67 -0.60 -9.78
C VAL A 110 -41.81 0.17 -9.22
N ASN A 111 -41.41 0.45 -9.20
CA ASN A 111 -40.60 1.08 -8.76
C ASN A 111 -40.67 2.17 -8.36
N GLU A 112 -40.86 2.41 -8.10
CA GLU A 112 -41.00 3.32 -7.74
C GLU A 112 -40.26 3.94 -7.17
N VAL A 113 -40.05 4.31 -7.04
CA VAL A 113 -39.36 4.80 -6.55
C VAL A 113 -39.05 5.75 -6.16
N SER A 114 -38.99 6.13 -6.08
CA SER A 114 -38.75 6.96 -5.78
C SER A 114 -38.56 7.75 -5.04
N PRO A 115 -38.61 8.02 -4.60
CA PRO A 115 -38.55 8.66 -3.91
C PRO A 115 -37.84 9.57 -3.55
N ALA A 116 -37.67 9.76 -3.61
CA ALA A 116 -37.02 10.43 -3.33
C ALA A 116 -37.15 11.45 -3.01
N SER A 117 -37.47 11.75 -3.09
CA SER A 117 -37.70 12.62 -2.92
C SER A 117 -37.61 13.27 -2.03
N SER A 118 -37.75 13.27 -1.69
CA SER A 118 -37.82 13.79 -0.90
C SER A 118 -37.04 14.56 -0.37
N ALA A 119 -36.77 14.75 -0.37
CA ALA A 119 -36.19 15.34 0.19
C ALA A 119 -36.01 16.36 0.50
N SER A 120 -36.16 16.73 0.60
CA SER A 120 -36.10 17.63 0.86
C SER A 120 -35.86 18.36 1.60
N SER A 121 -35.93 18.64 1.87
CA SER A 121 -35.91 19.32 2.48
C SER A 121 -35.17 19.99 3.11
N ALA A 122 -34.89 20.24 3.24
CA ALA A 122 -34.45 20.82 3.81
C ALA A 122 -33.98 21.68 4.27
N SER A 123 -33.92 22.08 4.56
CA SER A 123 -33.63 22.81 4.97
C SER A 123 -33.16 23.59 5.57
N SER A 124 -33.12 24.06 5.83
CA SER A 124 -32.88 24.78 6.40
C SER A 124 -32.04 25.32 7.05
N LYS A 125 -31.72 25.88 7.28
CA LYS A 125 -31.03 26.38 7.83
C LYS A 125 -30.75 27.26 8.45
N PRO A 126 -30.35 27.56 9.08
CA PRO A 126 -30.11 28.23 9.85
C PRO A 126 -29.25 29.19 9.93
N ALA A 127 -29.31 29.92 10.19
CA ALA A 127 -28.59 30.80 10.19
C ALA A 127 -27.90 31.13 11.28
N ALA A 128 -27.05 31.39 11.29
CA ALA A 128 -26.40 31.65 12.31
C ALA A 128 -26.45 32.93 12.77
N PRO A 129 -26.40 33.14 13.74
CA PRO A 129 -26.54 34.30 14.27
C PRO A 129 -25.37 35.04 14.39
N ALA A 130 -25.38 35.94 14.25
CA ALA A 130 -24.36 36.67 14.30
C ALA A 130 -24.03 37.11 15.55
N MET A 131 -23.20 37.23 15.99
CA MET A 131 -22.85 37.67 17.05
C MET A 131 -22.52 39.00 17.17
N PRO A 132 -22.73 39.57 17.80
CA PRO A 132 -22.57 40.84 18.00
C PRO A 132 -21.38 41.17 18.59
N ALA A 133 -20.94 41.93 18.29
CA ALA A 133 -19.83 42.20 18.80
C ALA A 133 -19.93 43.18 19.72
N GLU A 134 -19.72 43.27 20.51
CA GLU A 134 -19.76 44.17 21.32
C GLU A 134 -18.76 44.90 21.60
N GLY A 135 -18.55 45.52 21.51
CA GLY A 135 -17.62 46.25 21.62
C GLY A 135 -17.42 46.97 22.73
N GLY A 136 -16.94 46.94 23.33
CA GLY A 136 -16.92 47.53 24.43
C GLY A 136 -16.09 48.58 24.56
N ALA A 137 -16.14 49.33 24.81
CA ALA A 137 -15.46 50.29 24.87
C ALA A 137 -15.04 50.82 25.90
N ALA A 138 -14.54 51.05 26.24
CA ALA A 138 -14.14 51.45 27.28
C ALA A 138 -13.76 52.68 27.53
N SER A 139 -13.54 53.14 28.17
CA SER A 139 -13.16 54.39 28.38
C SER A 139 -11.98 54.51 29.15
#